data_6238db1cf44a8f38300ea811f7797ec9
#
_entry.id   6238db1cf44a8f38300ea811f7797ec9
#
_cell.length_a   1.000
_cell.length_b   1.000
_cell.length_c   1.000
_cell.angle_alpha   90.00
_cell.angle_beta   90.00
_cell.angle_gamma   90.00
#
_symmetry.space_group_name_H-M   'P 1'
#
loop_
_entity.id
_entity.type
_entity.pdbx_description
1 polymer ?
#
loop_
_entity_poly.entity_id
_entity_poly.type
_entity_poly.pdbx_seq_one_letter_code
_entity_poly.pdbx_strand_id
1 'polypeptide(L)'
;MDETSCQNVPNITRVLYAPEEKNTQTKHPVKFGINVTGFQGINCNSYMEVNTKNNAFQFVITLCHYRIENMENTFGKHLIEEAINNENLSDEEIKKYLSSKSLNEMDLINKINNELYSDNSQQISIEKIQRICRKEDNNNSRKIWNEKRSRLLKNLLNPQIYEINSKEKRINLVLDNAKIHHAKIVEKACEILNINLIFLQPYCPDLNPIEDVWRKIKSKIYKSLYEDLNTLIEIFKEEFYKVVDLTSFYENWINEYLGINFW
;
A
#
# COMPACT_ATOMS: atom_id res chain seq x y z
N MET A 1 -10.47 2.35 -8.17
CA MET A 1 -9.51 2.02 -7.09
C MET A 1 -8.55 3.16 -6.91
N ASP A 2 -8.13 3.40 -5.68
CA ASP A 2 -7.15 4.44 -5.35
C ASP A 2 -6.54 4.22 -3.95
N GLU A 3 -5.38 4.85 -3.69
CA GLU A 3 -4.77 4.92 -2.37
C GLU A 3 -4.93 6.30 -1.76
N THR A 4 -5.15 6.30 -0.46
CA THR A 4 -5.25 7.55 0.30
C THR A 4 -4.55 7.45 1.64
N SER A 5 -4.19 8.59 2.21
CA SER A 5 -3.69 8.68 3.59
C SER A 5 -4.61 9.54 4.44
N CYS A 6 -4.76 9.15 5.70
CA CYS A 6 -5.52 9.90 6.68
C CYS A 6 -4.72 10.03 7.98
N GLN A 7 -4.67 11.22 8.54
CA GLN A 7 -4.01 11.52 9.80
C GLN A 7 -5.03 11.95 10.85
N ASN A 8 -4.74 11.71 12.11
CA ASN A 8 -5.61 12.11 13.23
C ASN A 8 -5.61 13.62 13.50
N VAL A 9 -4.63 14.35 12.98
CA VAL A 9 -4.54 15.80 13.17
C VAL A 9 -5.15 16.48 11.95
N PRO A 10 -6.26 17.22 12.11
CA PRO A 10 -6.81 18.01 11.02
C PRO A 10 -5.79 19.04 10.54
N ASN A 11 -5.75 19.26 9.24
CA ASN A 11 -5.04 20.42 8.71
C ASN A 11 -5.62 21.66 9.41
N ILE A 12 -4.76 22.40 10.11
CA ILE A 12 -5.15 23.57 10.90
C ILE A 12 -5.87 24.55 9.96
N THR A 13 -7.17 24.56 10.02
CA THR A 13 -7.97 25.64 9.46
C THR A 13 -7.62 26.89 10.27
N ARG A 14 -7.24 27.96 9.59
CA ARG A 14 -6.98 29.25 10.26
C ARG A 14 -8.24 29.64 11.02
N VAL A 15 -8.19 29.55 12.34
CA VAL A 15 -9.25 30.05 13.21
C VAL A 15 -8.95 31.53 13.46
N LEU A 16 -9.88 32.39 13.09
CA LEU A 16 -9.82 33.81 13.44
C LEU A 16 -10.19 33.91 14.92
N TYR A 17 -9.22 34.26 15.75
CA TYR A 17 -9.44 34.58 17.17
C TYR A 17 -9.75 36.06 17.33
N ALA A 18 -10.64 36.39 18.24
CA ALA A 18 -10.77 37.75 18.71
C ALA A 18 -9.46 38.20 19.40
N PRO A 19 -9.05 39.48 19.28
CA PRO A 19 -7.75 39.93 19.78
C PRO A 19 -7.53 39.71 21.30
N GLU A 20 -8.57 39.45 22.05
CA GLU A 20 -8.56 39.29 23.51
C GLU A 20 -8.56 37.79 23.97
N GLU A 21 -8.72 36.85 23.07
CA GLU A 21 -8.74 35.42 23.44
C GLU A 21 -7.30 34.88 23.55
N LYS A 22 -6.93 34.50 24.78
CA LYS A 22 -5.65 33.80 25.01
C LYS A 22 -5.68 32.43 24.31
N ASN A 23 -4.71 32.23 23.46
CA ASN A 23 -4.42 30.95 22.80
C ASN A 23 -4.23 29.86 23.87
N THR A 24 -5.26 29.10 24.17
CA THR A 24 -5.12 27.88 24.97
C THR A 24 -4.42 26.85 24.10
N GLN A 25 -3.11 26.69 24.32
CA GLN A 25 -2.36 25.60 23.71
C GLN A 25 -2.91 24.27 24.23
N THR A 26 -3.83 23.70 23.47
CA THR A 26 -4.18 22.30 23.67
C THR A 26 -2.94 21.48 23.35
N LYS A 27 -2.53 20.58 24.26
CA LYS A 27 -1.47 19.61 23.99
C LYS A 27 -1.80 18.92 22.67
N HIS A 28 -0.93 19.10 21.65
CA HIS A 28 -1.12 18.43 20.38
C HIS A 28 -1.13 16.91 20.63
N PRO A 29 -2.16 16.19 20.22
CA PRO A 29 -2.18 14.74 20.33
C PRO A 29 -0.99 14.15 19.53
N VAL A 30 -0.52 12.99 19.94
CA VAL A 30 0.51 12.26 19.19
C VAL A 30 0.01 12.09 17.75
N LYS A 31 0.84 12.51 16.78
CA LYS A 31 0.50 12.39 15.36
C LYS A 31 0.60 10.92 14.94
N PHE A 32 -0.47 10.39 14.45
CA PHE A 32 -0.50 9.08 13.79
C PHE A 32 -1.37 9.17 12.54
N GLY A 33 -1.21 8.21 11.65
CA GLY A 33 -1.97 8.17 10.40
C GLY A 33 -2.00 6.78 9.80
N ILE A 34 -2.89 6.60 8.87
CA ILE A 34 -3.09 5.37 8.12
C ILE A 34 -2.92 5.62 6.61
N ASN A 35 -2.42 4.61 5.93
CA ASN A 35 -2.49 4.53 4.47
C ASN A 35 -3.55 3.49 4.11
N VAL A 36 -4.44 3.84 3.23
CA VAL A 36 -5.57 2.99 2.85
C VAL A 36 -5.56 2.79 1.35
N THR A 37 -5.71 1.55 0.92
CA THR A 37 -6.06 1.20 -0.46
C THR A 37 -7.53 0.81 -0.50
N GLY A 38 -8.31 1.42 -1.39
CA GLY A 38 -9.73 1.17 -1.51
C GLY A 38 -10.16 0.80 -2.93
N PHE A 39 -11.16 -0.06 -2.98
CA PHE A 39 -11.81 -0.54 -4.20
C PHE A 39 -13.30 -0.28 -4.10
N GLN A 40 -13.81 0.58 -4.95
CA GLN A 40 -15.24 0.78 -5.09
C GLN A 40 -15.76 -0.18 -6.16
N GLY A 41 -16.61 -1.12 -5.76
CA GLY A 41 -17.23 -2.09 -6.66
C GLY A 41 -18.52 -1.55 -7.26
N ILE A 42 -18.72 -1.72 -8.58
CA ILE A 42 -19.99 -1.43 -9.24
C ILE A 42 -20.80 -2.71 -9.42
N ASN A 43 -20.19 -3.79 -9.87
CA ASN A 43 -20.81 -5.11 -10.03
C ASN A 43 -20.00 -6.20 -9.30
N CYS A 44 -19.35 -5.83 -8.22
CA CYS A 44 -18.54 -6.67 -7.36
C CYS A 44 -18.45 -6.02 -5.96
N ASN A 45 -17.97 -6.75 -4.98
CA ASN A 45 -17.87 -6.24 -3.62
C ASN A 45 -16.84 -5.11 -3.54
N SER A 46 -17.19 -4.06 -2.81
CA SER A 46 -16.23 -3.03 -2.42
C SER A 46 -15.29 -3.56 -1.34
N TYR A 47 -14.05 -3.09 -1.32
CA TYR A 47 -13.04 -3.55 -0.38
C TYR A 47 -12.08 -2.45 0.02
N MET A 48 -11.62 -2.46 1.25
CA MET A 48 -10.54 -1.58 1.69
C MET A 48 -9.55 -2.30 2.60
N GLU A 49 -8.30 -1.89 2.51
CA GLU A 49 -7.22 -2.38 3.35
C GLU A 49 -6.35 -1.25 3.86
N VAL A 50 -5.97 -1.34 5.15
CA VAL A 50 -5.01 -0.41 5.76
C VAL A 50 -3.62 -0.97 5.58
N ASN A 51 -2.77 -0.22 4.90
CA ASN A 51 -1.42 -0.64 4.55
C ASN A 51 -0.37 0.08 5.39
N THR A 52 0.64 -0.65 5.84
CA THR A 52 1.81 -0.07 6.51
C THR A 52 2.77 0.61 5.55
N LYS A 53 2.77 0.19 4.28
CA LYS A 53 3.66 0.69 3.22
C LYS A 53 2.93 0.72 1.88
N ASN A 54 3.11 1.79 1.12
CA ASN A 54 2.68 1.87 -0.28
C ASN A 54 3.83 1.44 -1.19
N ASN A 55 3.81 0.21 -1.64
CA ASN A 55 4.75 -0.32 -2.63
C ASN A 55 4.10 -1.44 -3.45
N ALA A 56 4.70 -1.78 -4.59
CA ALA A 56 4.16 -2.76 -5.53
C ALA A 56 3.94 -4.16 -4.92
N PHE A 57 4.72 -4.56 -3.92
CA PHE A 57 4.55 -5.85 -3.26
C PHE A 57 3.30 -5.85 -2.38
N GLN A 58 3.12 -4.82 -1.54
CA GLN A 58 1.92 -4.68 -0.71
C GLN A 58 0.68 -4.56 -1.59
N PHE A 59 0.78 -3.84 -2.71
CA PHE A 59 -0.31 -3.72 -3.66
C PHE A 59 -0.73 -5.08 -4.25
N VAL A 60 0.22 -5.97 -4.56
CA VAL A 60 -0.10 -7.36 -4.99
C VAL A 60 -0.85 -8.12 -3.90
N ILE A 61 -0.44 -8.01 -2.64
CA ILE A 61 -1.14 -8.65 -1.52
C ILE A 61 -2.58 -8.12 -1.42
N THR A 62 -2.75 -6.82 -1.50
CA THR A 62 -4.09 -6.18 -1.49
C THR A 62 -4.96 -6.63 -2.68
N LEU A 63 -4.37 -6.80 -3.88
CA LEU A 63 -5.07 -7.37 -5.04
C LEU A 63 -5.50 -8.83 -4.80
N CYS A 64 -4.67 -9.63 -4.13
CA CYS A 64 -5.02 -10.99 -3.74
C CYS A 64 -6.21 -11.00 -2.77
N HIS A 65 -6.18 -10.17 -1.73
CA HIS A 65 -7.31 -10.03 -0.80
C HIS A 65 -8.58 -9.55 -1.51
N TYR A 66 -8.46 -8.56 -2.40
CA TYR A 66 -9.59 -8.10 -3.20
C TYR A 66 -10.16 -9.19 -4.11
N ARG A 67 -9.29 -10.05 -4.69
CA ARG A 67 -9.74 -11.21 -5.47
C ARG A 67 -10.47 -12.22 -4.60
N ILE A 68 -9.96 -12.54 -3.41
CA ILE A 68 -10.62 -13.43 -2.44
C ILE A 68 -12.02 -12.93 -2.09
N GLU A 69 -12.18 -11.64 -1.85
CA GLU A 69 -13.47 -11.02 -1.52
C GLU A 69 -14.47 -11.15 -2.68
N ASN A 70 -14.00 -11.15 -3.93
CA ASN A 70 -14.80 -11.18 -5.15
C ASN A 70 -14.75 -12.51 -5.90
N MET A 71 -14.48 -13.62 -5.21
CA MET A 71 -14.42 -14.97 -5.75
C MET A 71 -15.49 -15.84 -5.10
N GLU A 72 -16.14 -16.72 -5.88
CA GLU A 72 -17.13 -17.65 -5.36
C GLU A 72 -16.46 -18.97 -4.90
N ASN A 73 -15.42 -19.40 -5.58
CA ASN A 73 -14.74 -20.66 -5.31
C ASN A 73 -13.96 -20.64 -4.00
N THR A 74 -14.48 -21.32 -2.96
CA THR A 74 -13.87 -21.40 -1.62
C THR A 74 -12.50 -22.05 -1.59
N PHE A 75 -12.26 -23.06 -2.44
CA PHE A 75 -10.94 -23.70 -2.55
C PHE A 75 -9.92 -22.73 -3.19
N GLY A 76 -10.34 -21.94 -4.19
CA GLY A 76 -9.52 -20.89 -4.77
C GLY A 76 -9.14 -19.82 -3.76
N LYS A 77 -10.09 -19.39 -2.91
CA LYS A 77 -9.81 -18.47 -1.80
C LYS A 77 -8.69 -19.00 -0.91
N HIS A 78 -8.82 -20.24 -0.46
CA HIS A 78 -7.84 -20.87 0.42
C HIS A 78 -6.45 -20.98 -0.22
N LEU A 79 -6.36 -21.34 -1.51
CA LEU A 79 -5.08 -21.40 -2.22
C LEU A 79 -4.39 -20.04 -2.33
N ILE A 80 -5.15 -18.96 -2.56
CA ILE A 80 -4.60 -17.60 -2.62
C ILE A 80 -4.15 -17.14 -1.22
N GLU A 81 -4.94 -17.42 -0.17
CA GLU A 81 -4.57 -17.15 1.23
C GLU A 81 -3.28 -17.88 1.62
N GLU A 82 -3.15 -19.14 1.26
CA GLU A 82 -1.95 -19.93 1.50
C GLU A 82 -0.73 -19.32 0.76
N ALA A 83 -0.92 -18.92 -0.50
CA ALA A 83 0.15 -18.30 -1.29
C ALA A 83 0.65 -16.99 -0.67
N ILE A 84 -0.24 -16.19 -0.06
CA ILE A 84 0.12 -14.96 0.64
C ILE A 84 0.82 -15.28 1.96
N ASN A 85 0.28 -16.20 2.76
CA ASN A 85 0.81 -16.53 4.09
C ASN A 85 2.20 -17.16 4.02
N ASN A 86 2.49 -17.92 2.96
CA ASN A 86 3.78 -18.56 2.73
C ASN A 86 4.83 -17.64 2.08
N GLU A 87 4.58 -16.33 1.95
CA GLU A 87 5.55 -15.38 1.42
C GLU A 87 6.66 -15.03 2.42
N ASN A 88 6.39 -15.22 3.72
CA ASN A 88 7.32 -14.85 4.77
C ASN A 88 8.52 -15.80 4.83
N LEU A 89 9.72 -15.20 4.99
CA LEU A 89 10.94 -15.93 5.22
C LEU A 89 11.01 -16.33 6.70
N SER A 90 11.44 -17.57 6.96
CA SER A 90 11.77 -17.99 8.33
C SER A 90 13.00 -17.23 8.84
N ASP A 91 13.18 -17.17 10.17
CA ASP A 91 14.37 -16.53 10.78
C ASP A 91 15.67 -17.18 10.29
N GLU A 92 15.66 -18.48 10.01
CA GLU A 92 16.81 -19.21 9.46
C GLU A 92 17.15 -18.77 8.03
N GLU A 93 16.13 -18.60 7.19
CA GLU A 93 16.30 -18.10 5.83
C GLU A 93 16.76 -16.64 5.84
N ILE A 94 16.19 -15.79 6.69
CA ILE A 94 16.68 -14.42 6.89
C ILE A 94 18.15 -14.42 7.30
N LYS A 95 18.54 -15.24 8.28
CA LYS A 95 19.94 -15.39 8.69
C LYS A 95 20.82 -15.86 7.54
N LYS A 96 20.35 -16.80 6.71
CA LYS A 96 21.06 -17.28 5.50
C LYS A 96 21.27 -16.15 4.49
N TYR A 97 20.27 -15.30 4.23
CA TYR A 97 20.41 -14.14 3.33
C TYR A 97 21.33 -13.07 3.92
N LEU A 98 21.29 -12.86 5.21
CA LEU A 98 22.18 -11.94 5.91
C LEU A 98 23.62 -12.48 5.97
N SER A 99 23.81 -13.78 6.22
CA SER A 99 25.13 -14.41 6.33
C SER A 99 25.79 -14.70 4.98
N SER A 100 25.01 -14.91 3.91
CA SER A 100 25.59 -15.24 2.59
C SER A 100 26.40 -14.10 1.96
N LYS A 101 26.35 -12.89 2.51
CA LYS A 101 27.19 -11.72 2.22
C LYS A 101 27.15 -10.64 3.31
N SER A 102 26.94 -10.95 4.57
CA SER A 102 27.45 -10.05 5.59
C SER A 102 28.95 -10.05 5.41
N LEU A 103 29.52 -8.89 5.11
CA LEU A 103 30.91 -8.66 5.45
C LEU A 103 31.02 -9.12 6.88
N ASN A 104 31.84 -10.16 7.16
CA ASN A 104 32.14 -10.43 8.53
C ASN A 104 32.68 -9.12 9.11
N GLU A 105 32.68 -8.97 10.41
CA GLU A 105 33.08 -7.71 11.06
C GLU A 105 34.45 -7.24 10.56
N MET A 106 35.30 -8.20 10.16
CA MET A 106 36.66 -8.01 9.62
C MET A 106 36.60 -7.46 8.18
N ASP A 107 35.70 -7.94 7.33
CA ASP A 107 35.53 -7.42 5.95
C ASP A 107 34.91 -6.01 5.95
N LEU A 108 34.06 -5.70 6.92
CA LEU A 108 33.56 -4.36 7.14
C LEU A 108 34.66 -3.42 7.59
N ILE A 109 35.49 -3.84 8.54
CA ILE A 109 36.68 -3.11 9.03
C ILE A 109 37.67 -2.90 7.89
N ASN A 110 37.94 -3.92 7.08
CA ASN A 110 38.87 -3.84 5.94
C ASN A 110 38.32 -2.90 4.85
N LYS A 111 37.00 -2.92 4.58
CA LYS A 111 36.37 -2.02 3.63
C LYS A 111 36.38 -0.58 4.13
N ILE A 112 36.11 -0.37 5.40
CA ILE A 112 36.24 0.93 6.07
C ILE A 112 37.69 1.41 5.98
N ASN A 113 38.65 0.59 6.32
CA ASN A 113 40.07 0.93 6.27
C ASN A 113 40.51 1.24 4.83
N ASN A 114 40.16 0.43 3.83
CA ASN A 114 40.48 0.68 2.42
C ASN A 114 39.89 1.99 1.87
N GLU A 115 38.68 2.32 2.25
CA GLU A 115 38.07 3.62 1.87
C GLU A 115 38.72 4.81 2.63
N LEU A 116 39.28 4.58 3.81
CA LEU A 116 39.95 5.57 4.63
C LEU A 116 41.39 5.87 4.15
N TYR A 117 42.12 4.84 3.76
CA TYR A 117 43.53 4.98 3.30
C TYR A 117 43.61 5.47 1.85
N SER A 118 42.53 5.45 1.08
CA SER A 118 42.45 6.05 -0.26
C SER A 118 42.35 7.59 -0.24
N ASP A 119 42.03 8.15 0.92
CA ASP A 119 41.89 9.62 1.12
C ASP A 119 42.93 10.08 2.15
N ASN A 120 43.94 10.83 1.75
CA ASN A 120 45.02 11.35 2.59
C ASN A 120 44.58 12.31 3.72
N SER A 121 43.32 12.33 4.11
CA SER A 121 42.81 13.11 5.22
C SER A 121 42.74 12.30 6.50
N GLN A 122 43.58 12.64 7.47
CA GLN A 122 43.78 11.97 8.75
C GLN A 122 42.60 12.02 9.74
N GLN A 123 41.40 12.41 9.33
CA GLN A 123 40.24 12.41 10.21
C GLN A 123 39.07 11.65 9.59
N ILE A 124 38.83 10.47 10.16
CA ILE A 124 37.66 9.63 9.86
C ILE A 124 36.44 10.34 10.40
N SER A 125 35.57 10.84 9.52
CA SER A 125 34.29 11.33 9.99
C SER A 125 33.38 10.13 10.31
N ILE A 126 32.80 10.15 11.51
CA ILE A 126 31.77 9.21 11.97
C ILE A 126 30.66 9.06 10.89
N GLU A 127 30.37 10.12 10.15
CA GLU A 127 29.44 10.16 9.04
C GLU A 127 29.79 9.21 7.88
N LYS A 128 31.09 9.04 7.56
CA LYS A 128 31.55 8.15 6.49
C LYS A 128 31.33 6.68 6.88
N ILE A 129 31.61 6.33 8.15
CA ILE A 129 31.33 5.00 8.71
C ILE A 129 29.82 4.70 8.70
N GLN A 130 29.02 5.64 9.20
CA GLN A 130 27.56 5.52 9.19
C GLN A 130 26.98 5.37 7.77
N ARG A 131 27.58 6.03 6.77
CA ARG A 131 27.19 5.92 5.37
C ARG A 131 27.48 4.53 4.79
N ILE A 132 28.61 3.91 5.15
CA ILE A 132 28.97 2.54 4.73
C ILE A 132 28.01 1.54 5.36
N CYS A 133 27.78 1.62 6.68
CA CYS A 133 26.82 0.76 7.37
C CYS A 133 25.41 0.86 6.79
N ARG A 134 24.90 2.09 6.55
CA ARG A 134 23.58 2.30 5.92
C ARG A 134 23.49 1.71 4.51
N LYS A 135 24.57 1.73 3.72
CA LYS A 135 24.58 1.10 2.39
C LYS A 135 24.46 -0.42 2.47
N GLU A 136 25.14 -1.07 3.41
CA GLU A 136 25.06 -2.53 3.60
C GLU A 136 23.67 -2.94 4.13
N ASP A 137 23.12 -2.22 5.09
CA ASP A 137 21.77 -2.45 5.60
C ASP A 137 20.71 -2.33 4.49
N ASN A 138 20.83 -1.32 3.63
CA ASN A 138 19.94 -1.14 2.48
C ASN A 138 20.09 -2.28 1.46
N ASN A 139 21.29 -2.78 1.21
CA ASN A 139 21.53 -3.89 0.31
C ASN A 139 20.93 -5.20 0.84
N ASN A 140 21.09 -5.46 2.13
CA ASN A 140 20.53 -6.64 2.80
C ASN A 140 18.99 -6.58 2.80
N SER A 141 18.42 -5.44 3.15
CA SER A 141 16.97 -5.21 3.07
C SER A 141 16.44 -5.43 1.65
N ARG A 142 17.15 -4.94 0.62
CA ARG A 142 16.76 -5.11 -0.78
C ARG A 142 16.76 -6.57 -1.23
N LYS A 143 17.72 -7.38 -0.74
CA LYS A 143 17.75 -8.82 -1.06
C LYS A 143 16.57 -9.56 -0.44
N ILE A 144 16.30 -9.31 0.85
CA ILE A 144 15.15 -9.90 1.55
C ILE A 144 13.84 -9.54 0.82
N TRP A 145 13.68 -8.28 0.42
CA TRP A 145 12.52 -7.85 -0.35
C TRP A 145 12.38 -8.52 -1.71
N ASN A 146 13.49 -8.69 -2.42
CA ASN A 146 13.47 -9.38 -3.73
C ASN A 146 13.10 -10.85 -3.56
N GLU A 147 13.57 -11.51 -2.50
CA GLU A 147 13.23 -12.90 -2.21
C GLU A 147 11.75 -13.05 -1.85
N LYS A 148 11.21 -12.20 -0.99
CA LYS A 148 9.79 -12.18 -0.67
C LYS A 148 8.91 -12.04 -1.93
N ARG A 149 9.28 -11.10 -2.83
CA ARG A 149 8.60 -10.92 -4.13
C ARG A 149 8.64 -12.16 -4.99
N SER A 150 9.83 -12.80 -5.09
CA SER A 150 10.01 -14.02 -5.88
C SER A 150 9.21 -15.17 -5.32
N ARG A 151 9.15 -15.30 -3.99
CA ARG A 151 8.40 -16.34 -3.30
C ARG A 151 6.90 -16.16 -3.50
N LEU A 152 6.38 -14.96 -3.27
CA LEU A 152 4.96 -14.67 -3.50
C LEU A 152 4.54 -15.00 -4.93
N LEU A 153 5.29 -14.54 -5.93
CA LEU A 153 5.00 -14.85 -7.32
C LEU A 153 5.08 -16.35 -7.61
N LYS A 154 6.07 -17.06 -7.06
CA LYS A 154 6.20 -18.52 -7.22
C LYS A 154 4.99 -19.24 -6.63
N ASN A 155 4.50 -18.81 -5.46
CA ASN A 155 3.32 -19.39 -4.83
C ASN A 155 2.06 -19.11 -5.65
N LEU A 156 1.88 -17.90 -6.14
CA LEU A 156 0.76 -17.52 -7.00
C LEU A 156 0.78 -18.23 -8.37
N LEU A 157 1.96 -18.58 -8.89
CA LEU A 157 2.11 -19.33 -10.14
C LEU A 157 1.66 -20.81 -10.02
N ASN A 158 1.06 -21.23 -8.91
CA ASN A 158 0.39 -22.53 -8.80
C ASN A 158 -0.64 -22.68 -9.94
N PRO A 159 -0.55 -23.73 -10.79
CA PRO A 159 -1.46 -23.92 -11.91
C PRO A 159 -2.94 -23.97 -11.50
N GLN A 160 -3.25 -24.49 -10.31
CA GLN A 160 -4.61 -24.55 -9.79
C GLN A 160 -5.19 -23.15 -9.52
N ILE A 161 -4.37 -22.22 -9.00
CA ILE A 161 -4.79 -20.82 -8.79
C ILE A 161 -5.15 -20.19 -10.13
N TYR A 162 -4.31 -20.36 -11.15
CA TYR A 162 -4.57 -19.83 -12.47
C TYR A 162 -5.84 -20.43 -13.10
N GLU A 163 -5.99 -21.75 -13.05
CA GLU A 163 -7.15 -22.44 -13.60
C GLU A 163 -8.46 -21.99 -12.96
N ILE A 164 -8.49 -21.88 -11.63
CA ILE A 164 -9.68 -21.44 -10.90
C ILE A 164 -10.00 -19.99 -11.26
N ASN A 165 -9.03 -19.09 -11.19
CA ASN A 165 -9.26 -17.67 -11.50
C ASN A 165 -9.71 -17.46 -12.96
N SER A 166 -9.26 -18.29 -13.90
CA SER A 166 -9.70 -18.19 -15.31
C SER A 166 -11.19 -18.50 -15.51
N LYS A 167 -11.78 -19.26 -14.61
CA LYS A 167 -13.21 -19.62 -14.60
C LYS A 167 -14.08 -18.61 -13.85
N GLU A 168 -13.47 -17.82 -12.98
CA GLU A 168 -14.14 -16.78 -12.22
C GLU A 168 -14.38 -15.53 -13.08
N LYS A 169 -15.36 -14.72 -12.70
CA LYS A 169 -15.62 -13.43 -13.35
C LYS A 169 -14.38 -12.56 -13.37
N ARG A 170 -14.03 -12.03 -14.55
CA ARG A 170 -12.91 -11.09 -14.70
C ARG A 170 -13.23 -9.78 -14.01
N ILE A 171 -12.28 -9.27 -13.24
CA ILE A 171 -12.38 -7.97 -12.60
C ILE A 171 -11.69 -6.93 -13.49
N ASN A 172 -12.43 -5.89 -13.89
CA ASN A 172 -11.87 -4.72 -14.56
C ASN A 172 -11.62 -3.65 -13.50
N LEU A 173 -10.36 -3.32 -13.26
CA LEU A 173 -9.94 -2.40 -12.22
C LEU A 173 -9.48 -1.07 -12.86
N VAL A 174 -10.25 -0.01 -12.64
CA VAL A 174 -9.89 1.35 -13.05
C VAL A 174 -9.05 1.99 -11.95
N LEU A 175 -7.89 2.55 -12.30
CA LEU A 175 -6.93 3.12 -11.37
C LEU A 175 -6.08 4.23 -12.00
N ASP A 176 -5.37 4.99 -11.18
CA ASP A 176 -4.45 6.02 -11.63
C ASP A 176 -3.14 5.45 -12.21
N ASN A 177 -2.28 6.34 -12.70
CA ASN A 177 -0.98 6.00 -13.30
C ASN A 177 0.19 5.98 -12.30
N ALA A 178 -0.03 5.66 -11.02
CA ALA A 178 1.06 5.56 -10.06
C ALA A 178 2.09 4.50 -10.48
N LYS A 179 3.38 4.82 -10.32
CA LYS A 179 4.50 3.94 -10.74
C LYS A 179 4.44 2.53 -10.15
N ILE A 180 3.86 2.38 -8.96
CA ILE A 180 3.72 1.09 -8.29
C ILE A 180 2.81 0.14 -9.07
N HIS A 181 1.79 0.66 -9.75
CA HIS A 181 0.81 -0.11 -10.50
C HIS A 181 1.39 -0.69 -11.81
N HIS A 182 2.43 -0.05 -12.36
CA HIS A 182 3.15 -0.51 -13.56
C HIS A 182 4.31 -1.48 -13.26
N ALA A 183 4.46 -1.91 -12.02
CA ALA A 183 5.54 -2.84 -11.67
C ALA A 183 5.27 -4.24 -12.25
N LYS A 184 6.30 -4.89 -12.81
CA LYS A 184 6.19 -6.23 -13.41
C LYS A 184 5.56 -7.29 -12.49
N ILE A 185 5.75 -7.15 -11.16
CA ILE A 185 5.11 -8.04 -10.20
C ILE A 185 3.59 -7.85 -10.16
N VAL A 186 3.12 -6.62 -10.29
CA VAL A 186 1.68 -6.29 -10.34
C VAL A 186 1.06 -6.83 -11.61
N GLU A 187 1.67 -6.57 -12.77
CA GLU A 187 1.23 -7.08 -14.07
C GLU A 187 1.06 -8.59 -14.05
N LYS A 188 2.09 -9.30 -13.54
CA LYS A 188 2.06 -10.77 -13.47
C LYS A 188 1.01 -11.30 -12.48
N ALA A 189 0.86 -10.66 -11.32
CA ALA A 189 -0.18 -11.02 -10.37
C ALA A 189 -1.58 -10.80 -10.95
N CYS A 190 -1.81 -9.69 -11.64
CA CYS A 190 -3.10 -9.40 -12.28
C CYS A 190 -3.47 -10.46 -13.35
N GLU A 191 -2.48 -10.92 -14.14
CA GLU A 191 -2.68 -12.01 -15.11
C GLU A 191 -3.16 -13.28 -14.40
N ILE A 192 -2.50 -13.68 -13.30
CA ILE A 192 -2.85 -14.88 -12.52
C ILE A 192 -4.23 -14.76 -11.85
N LEU A 193 -4.52 -13.59 -11.30
CA LEU A 193 -5.76 -13.31 -10.57
C LEU A 193 -6.95 -12.98 -11.48
N ASN A 194 -6.80 -13.01 -12.78
CA ASN A 194 -7.81 -12.60 -13.77
C ASN A 194 -8.34 -11.17 -13.51
N ILE A 195 -7.42 -10.24 -13.24
CA ILE A 195 -7.70 -8.81 -13.06
C ILE A 195 -7.15 -8.05 -14.28
N ASN A 196 -7.97 -7.20 -14.87
CA ASN A 196 -7.58 -6.33 -15.97
C ASN A 196 -7.41 -4.90 -15.44
N LEU A 197 -6.23 -4.32 -15.62
CA LEU A 197 -5.94 -2.95 -15.20
C LEU A 197 -6.30 -1.97 -16.33
N ILE A 198 -7.09 -0.96 -16.00
CA ILE A 198 -7.50 0.13 -16.89
C ILE A 198 -6.98 1.43 -16.28
N PHE A 199 -5.93 1.99 -16.88
CA PHE A 199 -5.30 3.21 -16.37
C PHE A 199 -6.03 4.45 -16.83
N LEU A 200 -6.36 5.33 -15.87
CA LEU A 200 -6.88 6.66 -16.15
C LEU A 200 -5.79 7.54 -16.78
N GLN A 201 -6.21 8.61 -17.43
CA GLN A 201 -5.25 9.60 -17.93
C GLN A 201 -4.47 10.25 -16.78
N PRO A 202 -3.17 10.53 -16.95
CA PRO A 202 -2.40 11.23 -15.94
C PRO A 202 -3.05 12.58 -15.55
N TYR A 203 -3.00 12.90 -14.26
CA TYR A 203 -3.52 14.17 -13.71
C TYR A 203 -5.03 14.41 -13.88
N CYS A 204 -5.83 13.35 -13.97
CA CYS A 204 -7.29 13.43 -14.07
C CYS A 204 -7.96 12.74 -12.87
N PRO A 205 -7.82 13.24 -11.63
CA PRO A 205 -8.46 12.64 -10.46
C PRO A 205 -10.00 12.68 -10.55
N ASP A 206 -10.56 13.67 -11.21
CA ASP A 206 -12.01 13.81 -11.38
C ASP A 206 -12.64 12.63 -12.16
N LEU A 207 -11.83 11.88 -12.90
CA LEU A 207 -12.27 10.65 -13.58
C LEU A 207 -12.29 9.42 -12.66
N ASN A 208 -11.86 9.55 -11.40
CA ASN A 208 -11.81 8.45 -10.44
C ASN A 208 -12.89 8.63 -9.36
N PRO A 209 -14.04 7.93 -9.44
CA PRO A 209 -15.16 8.16 -8.52
C PRO A 209 -14.83 7.97 -7.04
N ILE A 210 -13.82 7.14 -6.73
CA ILE A 210 -13.41 6.86 -5.35
C ILE A 210 -12.80 8.10 -4.66
N GLU A 211 -12.33 9.09 -5.42
CA GLU A 211 -11.83 10.35 -4.85
C GLU A 211 -12.93 11.12 -4.09
N ASP A 212 -14.16 11.05 -4.56
CA ASP A 212 -15.31 11.62 -3.85
C ASP A 212 -15.62 10.87 -2.56
N VAL A 213 -15.47 9.56 -2.57
CA VAL A 213 -15.57 8.72 -1.36
C VAL A 213 -14.52 9.18 -0.33
N TRP A 214 -13.26 9.35 -0.73
CA TRP A 214 -12.19 9.83 0.15
C TRP A 214 -12.49 11.22 0.70
N ARG A 215 -12.95 12.13 -0.14
CA ARG A 215 -13.28 13.50 0.28
C ARG A 215 -14.35 13.52 1.36
N LYS A 216 -15.38 12.71 1.21
CA LYS A 216 -16.48 12.60 2.18
C LYS A 216 -16.03 11.99 3.50
N ILE A 217 -15.28 10.90 3.47
CA ILE A 217 -14.75 10.22 4.66
C ILE A 217 -13.81 11.16 5.42
N LYS A 218 -12.83 11.76 4.75
CA LYS A 218 -11.87 12.69 5.37
C LYS A 218 -12.56 13.90 5.97
N SER A 219 -13.57 14.46 5.31
CA SER A 219 -14.34 15.58 5.85
C SER A 219 -15.03 15.24 7.17
N LYS A 220 -15.43 13.99 7.37
CA LYS A 220 -16.04 13.53 8.62
C LYS A 220 -14.99 13.26 9.70
N ILE A 221 -13.92 12.56 9.34
CA ILE A 221 -12.82 12.21 10.26
C ILE A 221 -12.13 13.48 10.79
N TYR A 222 -11.84 14.46 9.94
CA TYR A 222 -11.13 15.68 10.35
C TYR A 222 -11.93 16.63 11.24
N LYS A 223 -13.21 16.36 11.46
CA LYS A 223 -14.05 17.09 12.44
C LYS A 223 -13.98 16.53 13.83
N SER A 224 -13.34 15.38 14.01
CA SER A 224 -13.23 14.66 15.27
C SER A 224 -11.78 14.40 15.63
N LEU A 225 -11.45 14.37 16.91
CA LEU A 225 -10.15 13.97 17.43
C LEU A 225 -10.24 12.51 17.85
N TYR A 226 -9.30 11.71 17.42
CA TYR A 226 -9.18 10.30 17.78
C TYR A 226 -7.94 10.10 18.65
N GLU A 227 -8.07 9.33 19.71
CA GLU A 227 -7.03 9.16 20.73
C GLU A 227 -6.00 8.09 20.32
N ASP A 228 -6.41 7.10 19.54
CA ASP A 228 -5.56 5.99 19.15
C ASP A 228 -5.75 5.58 17.67
N LEU A 229 -4.76 4.81 17.18
CA LEU A 229 -4.71 4.36 15.79
C LEU A 229 -5.83 3.37 15.43
N ASN A 230 -6.19 2.48 16.37
CA ASN A 230 -7.18 1.44 16.10
C ASN A 230 -8.56 2.07 15.93
N THR A 231 -8.92 3.00 16.81
CA THR A 231 -10.16 3.78 16.68
C THR A 231 -10.25 4.51 15.35
N LEU A 232 -9.15 5.11 14.88
CA LEU A 232 -9.11 5.74 13.55
C LEU A 232 -9.37 4.72 12.44
N ILE A 233 -8.75 3.55 12.50
CA ILE A 233 -8.93 2.47 11.51
C ILE A 233 -10.37 2.00 11.47
N GLU A 234 -10.97 1.73 12.64
CA GLU A 234 -12.35 1.24 12.74
C GLU A 234 -13.33 2.25 12.16
N ILE A 235 -13.23 3.52 12.56
CA ILE A 235 -14.13 4.56 12.07
C ILE A 235 -13.91 4.80 10.58
N PHE A 236 -12.66 4.79 10.09
CA PHE A 236 -12.40 4.93 8.65
C PHE A 236 -13.04 3.80 7.86
N LYS A 237 -12.91 2.56 8.34
CA LYS A 237 -13.50 1.37 7.74
C LYS A 237 -15.04 1.45 7.74
N GLU A 238 -15.63 1.81 8.85
CA GLU A 238 -17.08 1.94 8.99
C GLU A 238 -17.64 3.01 8.03
N GLU A 239 -16.98 4.17 7.97
CA GLU A 239 -17.38 5.25 7.07
C GLU A 239 -17.16 4.90 5.59
N PHE A 240 -16.11 4.14 5.28
CA PHE A 240 -15.88 3.67 3.91
C PHE A 240 -17.06 2.83 3.42
N TYR A 241 -17.45 1.79 4.16
CA TYR A 241 -18.55 0.92 3.74
C TYR A 241 -19.93 1.62 3.78
N LYS A 242 -20.12 2.63 4.63
CA LYS A 242 -21.34 3.47 4.59
C LYS A 242 -21.44 4.33 3.33
N VAL A 243 -20.31 4.76 2.81
CA VAL A 243 -20.28 5.75 1.72
C VAL A 243 -20.15 5.07 0.36
N VAL A 244 -19.32 4.03 0.24
CA VAL A 244 -18.97 3.41 -1.03
C VAL A 244 -20.14 2.70 -1.71
N ASP A 245 -21.10 2.24 -0.93
CA ASP A 245 -22.32 1.58 -1.44
C ASP A 245 -23.44 2.56 -1.82
N LEU A 246 -23.24 3.88 -1.61
CA LEU A 246 -24.21 4.87 -2.03
C LEU A 246 -24.17 5.03 -3.56
N THR A 247 -25.25 4.66 -4.22
CA THR A 247 -25.41 4.74 -5.69
C THR A 247 -25.16 6.14 -6.25
N SER A 248 -25.46 7.19 -5.45
CA SER A 248 -25.21 8.58 -5.83
C SER A 248 -23.76 8.93 -6.16
N PHE A 249 -22.78 8.09 -5.78
CA PHE A 249 -21.36 8.33 -6.10
C PHE A 249 -20.96 7.85 -7.49
N TYR A 250 -21.66 6.90 -8.07
CA TYR A 250 -21.27 6.34 -9.36
C TYR A 250 -22.35 6.44 -10.44
N GLU A 251 -23.63 6.67 -10.11
CA GLU A 251 -24.67 6.88 -11.10
C GLU A 251 -24.38 8.08 -12.00
N ASN A 252 -24.05 9.22 -11.41
CA ASN A 252 -23.69 10.41 -12.17
C ASN A 252 -22.44 10.16 -13.02
N TRP A 253 -21.44 9.49 -12.48
CA TRP A 253 -20.20 9.16 -13.18
C TRP A 253 -20.47 8.21 -14.36
N ILE A 254 -21.30 7.17 -14.17
CA ILE A 254 -21.69 6.25 -15.25
C ILE A 254 -22.41 7.00 -16.35
N ASN A 255 -23.35 7.86 -16.01
CA ASN A 255 -24.11 8.65 -16.98
C ASN A 255 -23.22 9.65 -17.74
N GLU A 256 -22.30 10.30 -17.05
CA GLU A 256 -21.42 11.32 -17.62
C GLU A 256 -20.33 10.72 -18.52
N TYR A 257 -19.68 9.65 -18.08
CA TYR A 257 -18.47 9.12 -18.74
C TYR A 257 -18.69 7.86 -19.57
N LEU A 258 -19.68 7.05 -19.26
CA LEU A 258 -19.95 5.83 -20.01
C LEU A 258 -21.13 5.99 -20.96
N GLY A 259 -21.94 7.04 -20.83
CA GLY A 259 -23.08 7.31 -21.69
C GLY A 259 -24.12 6.18 -21.73
N ILE A 260 -24.10 5.31 -20.74
CA ILE A 260 -24.98 4.14 -20.65
C ILE A 260 -26.18 4.54 -19.79
N ASN A 261 -27.30 4.75 -20.44
CA ASN A 261 -28.58 4.80 -19.73
C ASN A 261 -28.89 3.39 -19.21
N PHE A 262 -28.65 3.14 -17.93
CA PHE A 262 -28.90 1.86 -17.25
C PHE A 262 -30.38 1.65 -16.85
N TRP A 263 -31.32 2.38 -17.41
CA TRP A 263 -32.78 2.28 -17.13
C TRP A 263 -33.59 1.92 -18.35
#